data_0158892d9c36e36066ff11ed5ab4b7ee
#
_entry.id   0158892d9c36e36066ff11ed5ab4b7ee
#
_cell.length_a   1.000
_cell.length_b   1.000
_cell.length_c   1.000
_cell.angle_alpha   90.00
_cell.angle_beta   90.00
_cell.angle_gamma   90.00
#
_symmetry.space_group_name_H-M   'P 1'
#
loop_
_entity.id
_entity.type
_entity.pdbx_description
1 polymer ?
#
loop_
_entity_poly.entity_id
_entity_poly.type
_entity_poly.pdbx_seq_one_letter_code
_entity_poly.pdbx_strand_id
1 'polypeptide(L)'
;MPHSQRPMTVTLQVVSIVLFTFIGYLSIGIPLAVLPGFVHSDLGYGAVIAGLVISVQYLATLLSRPQASKIIDNLGSKKAVIYGLVGCGISGLFMLLAGWLQSWPALSLTSLLVGRVLLGSAESLVGSGSIGWGIGRVGAVNTAKVISWNGIASYGALAIGAPLGVLMVKYLGLWSMGASIIVLAGVGIALAWNKLPAPVVAGERLPFLHVLGRVLPHGTGLALGGIGFGTIATFITLYYASNAWDNAALCLSLFGASFILARLLFGNLINRIGGFRVAIVCLSVETLGLLLLWLAPSQELAMAGAALTGFGFSLVFPALGVEAVNLVPASSRGAAVGAYSLFIDMSLGITGPVAGAIAAGYGFSAIFLFAAVAACAGLGLTFYLYRRAASLPPAQDKLV
;
A
#
# COMPACT_ATOMS: atom_id res chain seq x y z
N MET A 1 -25.39 27.55 12.24
CA MET A 1 -24.01 27.37 12.76
C MET A 1 -23.72 25.87 12.75
N PRO A 2 -22.72 25.35 12.02
CA PRO A 2 -22.38 23.93 12.08
C PRO A 2 -21.76 23.66 13.45
N HIS A 3 -22.35 22.72 14.20
CA HIS A 3 -21.81 22.21 15.45
C HIS A 3 -20.37 21.75 15.20
N SER A 4 -19.39 22.42 15.80
CA SER A 4 -18.00 21.97 15.84
C SER A 4 -17.96 20.66 16.62
N GLN A 5 -17.89 19.53 15.92
CA GLN A 5 -17.75 18.23 16.58
C GLN A 5 -16.43 18.22 17.35
N ARG A 6 -16.46 17.75 18.59
CA ARG A 6 -15.25 17.66 19.42
C ARG A 6 -14.17 16.83 18.70
N PRO A 7 -12.88 17.22 18.71
CA PRO A 7 -11.80 16.55 17.97
C PRO A 7 -11.68 15.05 18.25
N MET A 8 -12.00 14.62 19.48
CA MET A 8 -11.99 13.21 19.89
C MET A 8 -13.12 12.42 19.20
N THR A 9 -14.31 13.01 19.02
CA THR A 9 -15.44 12.38 18.33
C THR A 9 -15.12 12.14 16.85
N VAL A 10 -14.46 13.09 16.19
CA VAL A 10 -14.00 12.99 14.80
C VAL A 10 -12.99 11.85 14.67
N THR A 11 -12.00 11.75 15.56
CA THR A 11 -10.98 10.69 15.53
C THR A 11 -11.62 9.30 15.67
N LEU A 12 -12.53 9.12 16.61
CA LEU A 12 -13.23 7.85 16.81
C LEU A 12 -14.07 7.45 15.59
N GLN A 13 -14.74 8.42 14.95
CA GLN A 13 -15.48 8.18 13.71
C GLN A 13 -14.56 7.74 12.58
N VAL A 14 -13.42 8.42 12.39
CA VAL A 14 -12.41 8.05 11.38
C VAL A 14 -11.88 6.64 11.65
N VAL A 15 -11.41 6.35 12.88
CA VAL A 15 -10.88 5.04 13.27
C VAL A 15 -11.91 3.94 13.03
N SER A 16 -13.17 4.19 13.35
CA SER A 16 -14.25 3.21 13.15
C SER A 16 -14.53 2.87 11.68
N ILE A 17 -14.13 3.73 10.73
CA ILE A 17 -14.30 3.51 9.30
C ILE A 17 -13.03 2.93 8.68
N VAL A 18 -11.85 3.44 9.06
CA VAL A 18 -10.58 2.88 8.56
C VAL A 18 -10.29 1.47 9.09
N LEU A 19 -11.06 1.01 10.09
CA LEU A 19 -11.08 -0.39 10.52
C LEU A 19 -11.39 -1.33 9.34
N PHE A 20 -12.21 -0.94 8.38
CA PHE A 20 -12.50 -1.75 7.19
C PHE A 20 -11.28 -1.84 6.28
N THR A 21 -10.49 -0.77 6.16
CA THR A 21 -9.18 -0.81 5.51
C THR A 21 -8.26 -1.78 6.24
N PHE A 22 -8.18 -1.71 7.57
CA PHE A 22 -7.36 -2.63 8.36
C PHE A 22 -7.76 -4.10 8.09
N ILE A 23 -9.04 -4.44 8.11
CA ILE A 23 -9.54 -5.79 7.82
C ILE A 23 -9.19 -6.23 6.38
N GLY A 24 -9.41 -5.37 5.38
CA GLY A 24 -9.05 -5.66 4.00
C GLY A 24 -7.55 -5.89 3.82
N TYR A 25 -6.72 -5.04 4.43
CA TYR A 25 -5.26 -5.15 4.36
C TYR A 25 -4.68 -6.30 5.20
N LEU A 26 -5.38 -6.77 6.25
CA LEU A 26 -5.04 -8.04 6.90
C LEU A 26 -5.18 -9.23 5.94
N SER A 27 -6.18 -9.21 5.05
CA SER A 27 -6.34 -10.24 4.02
C SER A 27 -5.17 -10.26 3.01
N ILE A 28 -4.44 -9.14 2.89
CA ILE A 28 -3.21 -9.03 2.11
C ILE A 28 -2.00 -9.44 2.97
N GLY A 29 -1.92 -8.94 4.19
CA GLY A 29 -0.78 -9.09 5.08
C GLY A 29 -0.55 -10.52 5.56
N ILE A 30 -1.63 -11.25 5.87
CA ILE A 30 -1.54 -12.64 6.37
C ILE A 30 -0.79 -13.54 5.38
N PRO A 31 -1.11 -13.60 4.08
CA PRO A 31 -0.36 -14.44 3.15
C PRO A 31 0.97 -13.84 2.68
N LEU A 32 1.23 -12.56 2.93
CA LEU A 32 2.33 -11.81 2.32
C LEU A 32 3.71 -12.43 2.58
N ALA A 33 3.99 -12.85 3.82
CA ALA A 33 5.27 -13.45 4.20
C ALA A 33 5.38 -14.95 3.84
N VAL A 34 4.26 -15.61 3.57
CA VAL A 34 4.20 -17.07 3.32
C VAL A 34 4.19 -17.40 1.83
N LEU A 35 3.42 -16.65 1.04
CA LEU A 35 3.18 -16.97 -0.37
C LEU A 35 4.44 -17.09 -1.23
N PRO A 36 5.46 -16.20 -1.12
CA PRO A 36 6.65 -16.35 -1.94
C PRO A 36 7.38 -17.66 -1.69
N GLY A 37 7.49 -18.07 -0.42
CA GLY A 37 8.06 -19.37 -0.03
C GLY A 37 7.24 -20.54 -0.53
N PHE A 38 5.90 -20.49 -0.38
CA PHE A 38 5.00 -21.54 -0.88
C PHE A 38 5.13 -21.71 -2.40
N VAL A 39 5.12 -20.63 -3.17
CA VAL A 39 5.26 -20.69 -4.63
C VAL A 39 6.65 -21.19 -5.05
N HIS A 40 7.69 -20.72 -4.37
CA HIS A 40 9.07 -21.06 -4.74
C HIS A 40 9.49 -22.45 -4.28
N SER A 41 9.26 -22.75 -3.00
CA SER A 41 9.79 -23.99 -2.36
C SER A 41 8.81 -25.15 -2.47
N ASP A 42 7.50 -24.94 -2.22
CA ASP A 42 6.52 -26.02 -2.14
C ASP A 42 5.95 -26.38 -3.52
N LEU A 43 5.69 -25.36 -4.37
CA LEU A 43 5.20 -25.57 -5.74
C LEU A 43 6.33 -25.70 -6.78
N GLY A 44 7.59 -25.40 -6.43
CA GLY A 44 8.77 -25.56 -7.28
C GLY A 44 8.93 -24.51 -8.39
N TYR A 45 8.24 -23.35 -8.30
CA TYR A 45 8.38 -22.28 -9.29
C TYR A 45 9.55 -21.36 -8.99
N GLY A 46 10.08 -20.69 -10.03
CA GLY A 46 11.16 -19.72 -9.89
C GLY A 46 10.75 -18.41 -9.18
N ALA A 47 11.74 -17.62 -8.75
CA ALA A 47 11.53 -16.34 -8.05
C ALA A 47 10.68 -15.33 -8.85
N VAL A 48 10.73 -15.37 -10.19
CA VAL A 48 9.89 -14.52 -11.05
C VAL A 48 8.41 -14.81 -10.84
N ILE A 49 8.02 -16.11 -10.81
CA ILE A 49 6.63 -16.51 -10.59
C ILE A 49 6.19 -16.20 -9.15
N ALA A 50 7.08 -16.38 -8.16
CA ALA A 50 6.81 -15.99 -6.78
C ALA A 50 6.55 -14.48 -6.68
N GLY A 51 7.35 -13.66 -7.35
CA GLY A 51 7.13 -12.22 -7.47
C GLY A 51 5.83 -11.85 -8.20
N LEU A 52 5.52 -12.57 -9.28
CA LEU A 52 4.30 -12.36 -10.06
C LEU A 52 3.04 -12.58 -9.22
N VAL A 53 2.99 -13.61 -8.37
CA VAL A 53 1.85 -13.90 -7.49
C VAL A 53 1.56 -12.73 -6.54
N ILE A 54 2.57 -12.02 -6.07
CA ILE A 54 2.38 -10.80 -5.28
C ILE A 54 1.96 -9.63 -6.17
N SER A 55 2.65 -9.41 -7.28
CA SER A 55 2.46 -8.25 -8.16
C SER A 55 1.12 -8.24 -8.89
N VAL A 56 0.58 -9.38 -9.26
CA VAL A 56 -0.70 -9.48 -9.99
C VAL A 56 -1.86 -8.86 -9.20
N GLN A 57 -1.81 -8.91 -7.88
CA GLN A 57 -2.78 -8.23 -7.03
C GLN A 57 -2.74 -6.71 -7.25
N TYR A 58 -1.56 -6.10 -7.19
CA TYR A 58 -1.41 -4.66 -7.33
C TYR A 58 -1.74 -4.18 -8.75
N LEU A 59 -1.44 -4.99 -9.77
CA LEU A 59 -1.91 -4.74 -11.13
C LEU A 59 -3.43 -4.80 -11.24
N ALA A 60 -4.06 -5.75 -10.56
CA ALA A 60 -5.52 -5.84 -10.49
C ALA A 60 -6.12 -4.65 -9.73
N THR A 61 -5.48 -4.20 -8.64
CA THR A 61 -5.86 -2.98 -7.91
C THR A 61 -5.82 -1.76 -8.83
N LEU A 62 -4.71 -1.59 -9.55
CA LEU A 62 -4.51 -0.50 -10.52
C LEU A 62 -5.63 -0.49 -11.59
N LEU A 63 -5.86 -1.63 -12.24
CA LEU A 63 -6.83 -1.76 -13.33
C LEU A 63 -8.28 -1.64 -12.86
N SER A 64 -8.58 -1.99 -11.62
CA SER A 64 -9.94 -1.93 -11.05
C SER A 64 -10.29 -0.56 -10.44
N ARG A 65 -9.32 0.37 -10.26
CA ARG A 65 -9.61 1.70 -9.66
C ARG A 65 -10.68 2.51 -10.38
N PRO A 66 -10.73 2.56 -11.74
CA PRO A 66 -11.81 3.27 -12.43
C PRO A 66 -13.20 2.68 -12.13
N GLN A 67 -13.30 1.35 -12.06
CA GLN A 67 -14.54 0.66 -11.72
C GLN A 67 -14.94 0.90 -10.27
N ALA A 68 -13.97 0.84 -9.34
CA ALA A 68 -14.19 1.15 -7.93
C ALA A 68 -14.70 2.58 -7.74
N SER A 69 -14.12 3.56 -8.45
CA SER A 69 -14.59 4.94 -8.43
C SER A 69 -16.04 5.05 -8.91
N LYS A 70 -16.41 4.42 -10.03
CA LYS A 70 -17.79 4.39 -10.53
C LYS A 70 -18.77 3.77 -9.52
N ILE A 71 -18.36 2.69 -8.86
CA ILE A 71 -19.19 2.03 -7.82
C ILE A 71 -19.40 2.98 -6.62
N ILE A 72 -18.33 3.65 -6.18
CA ILE A 72 -18.39 4.62 -5.08
C ILE A 72 -19.31 5.80 -5.45
N ASP A 73 -19.18 6.33 -6.66
CA ASP A 73 -19.95 7.47 -7.14
C ASP A 73 -21.44 7.14 -7.32
N ASN A 74 -21.78 5.95 -7.81
CA ASN A 74 -23.15 5.55 -8.12
C ASN A 74 -23.87 4.89 -6.95
N LEU A 75 -23.18 4.04 -6.18
CA LEU A 75 -23.79 3.21 -5.14
C LEU A 75 -23.42 3.67 -3.72
N GLY A 76 -22.42 4.58 -3.60
CA GLY A 76 -21.92 5.11 -2.36
C GLY A 76 -20.79 4.28 -1.74
N SER A 77 -19.95 4.95 -0.96
CA SER A 77 -18.72 4.40 -0.37
C SER A 77 -18.97 3.20 0.54
N LYS A 78 -20.07 3.16 1.31
CA LYS A 78 -20.43 2.03 2.16
C LYS A 78 -20.63 0.73 1.37
N LYS A 79 -21.37 0.78 0.27
CA LYS A 79 -21.61 -0.39 -0.58
C LYS A 79 -20.33 -0.86 -1.26
N ALA A 80 -19.48 0.08 -1.69
CA ALA A 80 -18.16 -0.25 -2.24
C ALA A 80 -17.31 -1.04 -1.23
N VAL A 81 -17.25 -0.61 0.03
CA VAL A 81 -16.54 -1.33 1.10
C VAL A 81 -17.12 -2.73 1.31
N ILE A 82 -18.44 -2.88 1.36
CA ILE A 82 -19.08 -4.20 1.52
C ILE A 82 -18.74 -5.12 0.33
N TYR A 83 -18.86 -4.64 -0.90
CA TYR A 83 -18.49 -5.43 -2.09
C TYR A 83 -17.00 -5.81 -2.10
N GLY A 84 -16.11 -4.90 -1.67
CA GLY A 84 -14.70 -5.20 -1.50
C GLY A 84 -14.46 -6.29 -0.45
N LEU A 85 -15.13 -6.23 0.71
CA LEU A 85 -15.03 -7.27 1.75
C LEU A 85 -15.55 -8.63 1.25
N VAL A 86 -16.65 -8.66 0.46
CA VAL A 86 -17.12 -9.88 -0.20
C VAL A 86 -16.04 -10.43 -1.14
N GLY A 87 -15.41 -9.55 -1.95
CA GLY A 87 -14.29 -9.93 -2.81
C GLY A 87 -13.10 -10.51 -2.04
N CYS A 88 -12.74 -9.93 -0.87
CA CYS A 88 -11.75 -10.50 0.03
C CYS A 88 -12.13 -11.93 0.47
N GLY A 89 -13.39 -12.14 0.88
CA GLY A 89 -13.87 -13.46 1.28
C GLY A 89 -13.78 -14.49 0.14
N ILE A 90 -14.18 -14.12 -1.07
CA ILE A 90 -14.04 -14.98 -2.27
C ILE A 90 -12.57 -15.27 -2.55
N SER A 91 -11.67 -14.28 -2.44
CA SER A 91 -10.22 -14.51 -2.56
C SER A 91 -9.72 -15.53 -1.53
N GLY A 92 -10.26 -15.48 -0.30
CA GLY A 92 -9.96 -16.48 0.75
C GLY A 92 -10.36 -17.90 0.35
N LEU A 93 -11.48 -18.10 -0.37
CA LEU A 93 -11.86 -19.42 -0.92
C LEU A 93 -10.83 -19.92 -1.94
N PHE A 94 -10.34 -19.07 -2.84
CA PHE A 94 -9.30 -19.44 -3.79
C PHE A 94 -7.97 -19.75 -3.11
N MET A 95 -7.66 -19.09 -1.99
CA MET A 95 -6.50 -19.41 -1.16
C MET A 95 -6.64 -20.80 -0.51
N LEU A 96 -7.82 -21.14 0.02
CA LEU A 96 -8.10 -22.52 0.53
C LEU A 96 -7.95 -23.56 -0.57
N LEU A 97 -8.53 -23.29 -1.75
CA LEU A 97 -8.47 -24.19 -2.89
C LEU A 97 -7.02 -24.41 -3.35
N ALA A 98 -6.20 -23.35 -3.37
CA ALA A 98 -4.78 -23.46 -3.70
C ALA A 98 -4.03 -24.40 -2.74
N GLY A 99 -4.31 -24.32 -1.44
CA GLY A 99 -3.74 -25.21 -0.44
C GLY A 99 -4.16 -26.68 -0.63
N TRP A 100 -5.42 -26.93 -1.01
CA TRP A 100 -5.90 -28.29 -1.30
C TRP A 100 -5.31 -28.87 -2.59
N LEU A 101 -5.04 -28.03 -3.57
CA LEU A 101 -4.47 -28.41 -4.87
C LEU A 101 -2.94 -28.43 -4.87
N GLN A 102 -2.28 -28.41 -3.72
CA GLN A 102 -0.82 -28.38 -3.60
C GLN A 102 -0.13 -29.51 -4.36
N SER A 103 -0.73 -30.72 -4.42
CA SER A 103 -0.24 -31.85 -5.21
C SER A 103 -0.31 -31.64 -6.73
N TRP A 104 -0.99 -30.56 -7.18
CA TRP A 104 -1.17 -30.18 -8.58
C TRP A 104 -0.66 -28.74 -8.79
N PRO A 105 0.67 -28.53 -8.90
CA PRO A 105 1.27 -27.20 -8.84
C PRO A 105 0.64 -26.17 -9.77
N ALA A 106 0.31 -26.57 -11.00
CA ALA A 106 -0.30 -25.67 -11.98
C ALA A 106 -1.71 -25.21 -11.58
N LEU A 107 -2.54 -26.13 -11.02
CA LEU A 107 -3.88 -25.78 -10.55
C LEU A 107 -3.82 -24.94 -9.28
N SER A 108 -2.91 -25.24 -8.36
CA SER A 108 -2.66 -24.45 -7.15
C SER A 108 -2.25 -23.02 -7.52
N LEU A 109 -1.26 -22.86 -8.42
CA LEU A 109 -0.81 -21.55 -8.89
C LEU A 109 -1.95 -20.77 -9.57
N THR A 110 -2.73 -21.43 -10.45
CA THR A 110 -3.87 -20.78 -11.12
C THR A 110 -4.90 -20.29 -10.11
N SER A 111 -5.23 -21.11 -9.11
CA SER A 111 -6.13 -20.71 -8.03
C SER A 111 -5.60 -19.51 -7.26
N LEU A 112 -4.30 -19.50 -6.91
CA LEU A 112 -3.66 -18.35 -6.28
C LEU A 112 -3.79 -17.08 -7.14
N LEU A 113 -3.44 -17.15 -8.42
CA LEU A 113 -3.48 -16.00 -9.32
C LEU A 113 -4.89 -15.43 -9.45
N VAL A 114 -5.91 -16.28 -9.62
CA VAL A 114 -7.33 -15.85 -9.62
C VAL A 114 -7.70 -15.18 -8.30
N GLY A 115 -7.35 -15.80 -7.17
CA GLY A 115 -7.57 -15.24 -5.84
C GLY A 115 -6.89 -13.88 -5.66
N ARG A 116 -5.67 -13.71 -6.18
CA ARG A 116 -4.91 -12.43 -6.10
C ARG A 116 -5.54 -11.34 -6.97
N VAL A 117 -6.03 -11.66 -8.17
CA VAL A 117 -6.78 -10.70 -9.02
C VAL A 117 -8.04 -10.23 -8.32
N LEU A 118 -8.81 -11.15 -7.73
CA LEU A 118 -10.00 -10.80 -6.96
C LEU A 118 -9.66 -9.94 -5.74
N LEU A 119 -8.60 -10.29 -5.01
CA LEU A 119 -8.13 -9.53 -3.85
C LEU A 119 -7.70 -8.11 -4.22
N GLY A 120 -6.99 -7.93 -5.35
CA GLY A 120 -6.60 -6.60 -5.83
C GLY A 120 -7.81 -5.74 -6.20
N SER A 121 -8.79 -6.32 -6.88
CA SER A 121 -10.05 -5.62 -7.18
C SER A 121 -10.81 -5.26 -5.91
N ALA A 122 -10.83 -6.15 -4.93
CA ALA A 122 -11.42 -5.93 -3.61
C ALA A 122 -10.69 -4.83 -2.82
N GLU A 123 -9.36 -4.82 -2.84
CA GLU A 123 -8.51 -3.79 -2.23
C GLU A 123 -8.85 -2.39 -2.76
N SER A 124 -8.99 -2.25 -4.08
CA SER A 124 -9.40 -1.00 -4.71
C SER A 124 -10.73 -0.46 -4.16
N LEU A 125 -11.71 -1.35 -3.96
CA LEU A 125 -13.03 -1.01 -3.41
C LEU A 125 -12.96 -0.66 -1.91
N VAL A 126 -12.26 -1.47 -1.11
CA VAL A 126 -12.14 -1.26 0.34
C VAL A 126 -11.34 0.01 0.62
N GLY A 127 -10.17 0.17 0.01
CA GLY A 127 -9.27 1.29 0.28
C GLY A 127 -9.89 2.63 -0.14
N SER A 128 -10.31 2.76 -1.39
CA SER A 128 -10.94 3.98 -1.90
C SER A 128 -12.31 4.23 -1.23
N GLY A 129 -13.09 3.17 -1.02
CA GLY A 129 -14.39 3.24 -0.35
C GLY A 129 -14.27 3.72 1.10
N SER A 130 -13.33 3.20 1.88
CA SER A 130 -13.13 3.61 3.28
C SER A 130 -12.69 5.07 3.38
N ILE A 131 -11.80 5.53 2.51
CA ILE A 131 -11.38 6.95 2.46
C ILE A 131 -12.59 7.82 2.13
N GLY A 132 -13.33 7.51 1.05
CA GLY A 132 -14.52 8.26 0.65
C GLY A 132 -15.61 8.25 1.74
N TRP A 133 -15.81 7.11 2.40
CA TRP A 133 -16.76 6.98 3.50
C TRP A 133 -16.34 7.83 4.71
N GLY A 134 -15.06 7.77 5.10
CA GLY A 134 -14.50 8.57 6.18
C GLY A 134 -14.68 10.07 5.91
N ILE A 135 -14.25 10.57 4.73
CA ILE A 135 -14.38 11.97 4.36
C ILE A 135 -15.86 12.43 4.37
N GLY A 136 -16.75 11.63 3.79
CA GLY A 136 -18.18 11.94 3.74
C GLY A 136 -18.85 11.98 5.13
N ARG A 137 -18.29 11.27 6.12
CA ARG A 137 -18.81 11.25 7.51
C ARG A 137 -18.26 12.38 8.38
N VAL A 138 -16.99 12.74 8.21
CA VAL A 138 -16.34 13.75 9.07
C VAL A 138 -16.13 15.10 8.40
N GLY A 139 -16.46 15.19 7.12
CA GLY A 139 -16.33 16.42 6.32
C GLY A 139 -14.96 16.60 5.68
N ALA A 140 -14.91 17.34 4.58
CA ALA A 140 -13.73 17.57 3.75
C ALA A 140 -12.56 18.24 4.50
N VAL A 141 -12.83 19.05 5.52
CA VAL A 141 -11.80 19.66 6.39
C VAL A 141 -10.91 18.61 7.07
N ASN A 142 -11.42 17.40 7.30
CA ASN A 142 -10.71 16.31 7.95
C ASN A 142 -10.06 15.31 6.97
N THR A 143 -10.01 15.62 5.66
CA THR A 143 -9.48 14.72 4.62
C THR A 143 -8.06 14.23 4.94
N ALA A 144 -7.15 15.13 5.31
CA ALA A 144 -5.78 14.76 5.67
C ALA A 144 -5.72 13.77 6.84
N LYS A 145 -6.60 13.94 7.85
CA LYS A 145 -6.73 13.04 8.99
C LYS A 145 -7.23 11.66 8.57
N VAL A 146 -8.24 11.59 7.70
CA VAL A 146 -8.76 10.31 7.16
C VAL A 146 -7.67 9.57 6.40
N ILE A 147 -6.95 10.23 5.49
CA ILE A 147 -5.87 9.64 4.70
C ILE A 147 -4.73 9.15 5.62
N SER A 148 -4.36 9.92 6.64
CA SER A 148 -3.31 9.53 7.59
C SER A 148 -3.69 8.27 8.37
N TRP A 149 -4.89 8.23 8.95
CA TRP A 149 -5.38 7.05 9.67
C TRP A 149 -5.58 5.84 8.77
N ASN A 150 -6.00 6.06 7.52
CA ASN A 150 -6.09 4.99 6.53
C ASN A 150 -4.72 4.36 6.24
N GLY A 151 -3.67 5.18 6.10
CA GLY A 151 -2.31 4.68 5.93
C GLY A 151 -1.81 3.91 7.16
N ILE A 152 -2.10 4.39 8.39
CA ILE A 152 -1.79 3.66 9.62
C ILE A 152 -2.50 2.30 9.64
N ALA A 153 -3.78 2.26 9.26
CA ALA A 153 -4.56 1.02 9.20
C ALA A 153 -3.99 0.05 8.17
N SER A 154 -3.63 0.51 6.97
CA SER A 154 -3.06 -0.33 5.90
C SER A 154 -1.73 -0.96 6.32
N TYR A 155 -0.74 -0.14 6.68
CA TYR A 155 0.59 -0.65 7.02
C TYR A 155 0.63 -1.36 8.38
N GLY A 156 -0.24 -0.98 9.32
CA GLY A 156 -0.43 -1.70 10.58
C GLY A 156 -0.98 -3.11 10.35
N ALA A 157 -1.92 -3.26 9.42
CA ALA A 157 -2.45 -4.57 9.04
C ALA A 157 -1.38 -5.46 8.38
N LEU A 158 -0.53 -4.88 7.51
CA LEU A 158 0.59 -5.61 6.90
C LEU A 158 1.63 -6.03 7.95
N ALA A 159 1.99 -5.11 8.86
CA ALA A 159 2.96 -5.35 9.93
C ALA A 159 2.54 -6.48 10.89
N ILE A 160 1.25 -6.55 11.21
CA ILE A 160 0.68 -7.59 12.10
C ILE A 160 0.37 -8.85 11.31
N GLY A 161 -0.15 -8.71 10.09
CA GLY A 161 -0.60 -9.83 9.26
C GLY A 161 0.53 -10.76 8.87
N ALA A 162 1.71 -10.23 8.51
CA ALA A 162 2.83 -11.03 8.07
C ALA A 162 3.31 -12.06 9.11
N PRO A 163 3.65 -11.69 10.36
CA PRO A 163 4.03 -12.67 11.39
C PRO A 163 2.84 -13.55 11.80
N LEU A 164 1.62 -13.01 11.82
CA LEU A 164 0.43 -13.80 12.12
C LEU A 164 0.25 -14.93 11.09
N GLY A 165 0.42 -14.63 9.80
CA GLY A 165 0.33 -15.63 8.73
C GLY A 165 1.36 -16.74 8.89
N VAL A 166 2.62 -16.40 9.20
CA VAL A 166 3.68 -17.39 9.46
C VAL A 166 3.33 -18.28 10.64
N LEU A 167 2.86 -17.69 11.76
CA LEU A 167 2.44 -18.46 12.93
C LEU A 167 1.24 -19.37 12.64
N MET A 168 0.25 -18.85 11.91
CA MET A 168 -0.93 -19.62 11.52
C MET A 168 -0.55 -20.82 10.66
N VAL A 169 0.32 -20.65 9.67
CA VAL A 169 0.76 -21.76 8.83
C VAL A 169 1.59 -22.77 9.61
N LYS A 170 2.47 -22.29 10.51
CA LYS A 170 3.30 -23.16 11.35
C LYS A 170 2.47 -24.08 12.27
N TYR A 171 1.38 -23.59 12.87
CA TYR A 171 0.61 -24.33 13.86
C TYR A 171 -0.67 -24.96 13.32
N LEU A 172 -1.28 -24.36 12.31
CA LEU A 172 -2.59 -24.78 11.78
C LEU A 172 -2.52 -25.28 10.33
N GLY A 173 -1.43 -24.99 9.62
CA GLY A 173 -1.28 -25.33 8.21
C GLY A 173 -1.77 -24.24 7.25
N LEU A 174 -1.48 -24.42 5.97
CA LEU A 174 -1.70 -23.43 4.90
C LEU A 174 -3.17 -23.00 4.74
N TRP A 175 -4.12 -23.93 4.99
CA TRP A 175 -5.56 -23.65 4.89
C TRP A 175 -6.02 -22.52 5.82
N SER A 176 -5.34 -22.34 6.95
CA SER A 176 -5.70 -21.33 7.97
C SER A 176 -5.67 -19.91 7.43
N MET A 177 -4.81 -19.60 6.46
CA MET A 177 -4.77 -18.27 5.82
C MET A 177 -6.08 -17.97 5.07
N GLY A 178 -6.54 -18.88 4.23
CA GLY A 178 -7.79 -18.71 3.49
C GLY A 178 -9.00 -18.64 4.42
N ALA A 179 -9.06 -19.50 5.43
CA ALA A 179 -10.13 -19.50 6.44
C ALA A 179 -10.17 -18.18 7.21
N SER A 180 -9.02 -17.66 7.64
CA SER A 180 -8.96 -16.38 8.36
C SER A 180 -9.43 -15.19 7.51
N ILE A 181 -9.07 -15.16 6.22
CA ILE A 181 -9.54 -14.12 5.29
C ILE A 181 -11.07 -14.16 5.17
N ILE A 182 -11.67 -15.35 5.05
CA ILE A 182 -13.13 -15.51 4.99
C ILE A 182 -13.80 -15.00 6.28
N VAL A 183 -13.26 -15.40 7.44
CA VAL A 183 -13.77 -14.96 8.75
C VAL A 183 -13.66 -13.43 8.89
N LEU A 184 -12.50 -12.85 8.57
CA LEU A 184 -12.28 -11.40 8.61
C LEU A 184 -13.26 -10.66 7.69
N ALA A 185 -13.47 -11.17 6.47
CA ALA A 185 -14.42 -10.60 5.54
C ALA A 185 -15.86 -10.64 6.11
N GLY A 186 -16.28 -11.77 6.66
CA GLY A 186 -17.58 -11.92 7.32
C GLY A 186 -17.79 -10.97 8.49
N VAL A 187 -16.80 -10.86 9.37
CA VAL A 187 -16.80 -9.90 10.49
C VAL A 187 -16.86 -8.46 9.97
N GLY A 188 -16.06 -8.13 8.97
CA GLY A 188 -16.06 -6.80 8.35
C GLY A 188 -17.43 -6.44 7.77
N ILE A 189 -18.07 -7.36 7.03
CA ILE A 189 -19.40 -7.16 6.47
C ILE A 189 -20.45 -6.94 7.59
N ALA A 190 -20.43 -7.78 8.62
CA ALA A 190 -21.35 -7.66 9.75
C ALA A 190 -21.20 -6.30 10.46
N LEU A 191 -19.96 -5.85 10.69
CA LEU A 191 -19.68 -4.54 11.28
C LEU A 191 -20.11 -3.38 10.36
N ALA A 192 -19.92 -3.51 9.04
CA ALA A 192 -20.29 -2.49 8.08
C ALA A 192 -21.83 -2.33 7.95
N TRP A 193 -22.56 -3.43 8.11
CA TRP A 193 -24.01 -3.47 7.85
C TRP A 193 -24.76 -2.41 8.64
N ASN A 194 -24.49 -2.28 9.92
CA ASN A 194 -25.17 -1.37 10.84
C ASN A 194 -24.65 0.06 10.84
N LYS A 195 -23.56 0.37 10.09
CA LYS A 195 -23.02 1.73 10.04
C LYS A 195 -23.80 2.62 9.06
N LEU A 196 -23.93 3.89 9.42
CA LEU A 196 -24.59 4.88 8.56
C LEU A 196 -23.75 5.16 7.30
N PRO A 197 -24.38 5.23 6.11
CA PRO A 197 -23.69 5.61 4.87
C PRO A 197 -23.23 7.07 4.92
N ALA A 198 -22.29 7.43 4.04
CA ALA A 198 -21.95 8.83 3.76
C ALA A 198 -22.84 9.37 2.63
N PRO A 199 -23.15 10.69 2.61
CA PRO A 199 -23.79 11.33 1.47
C PRO A 199 -22.94 11.16 0.20
N VAL A 200 -23.60 10.94 -0.93
CA VAL A 200 -22.94 10.98 -2.25
C VAL A 200 -22.79 12.45 -2.65
N VAL A 201 -21.57 12.92 -2.85
CA VAL A 201 -21.28 14.29 -3.27
C VAL A 201 -21.09 14.29 -4.79
N ALA A 202 -22.05 14.89 -5.50
CA ALA A 202 -21.92 15.17 -6.93
C ALA A 202 -21.11 16.45 -7.16
N GLY A 203 -20.20 16.45 -8.17
CA GLY A 203 -19.43 17.64 -8.55
C GLY A 203 -18.80 17.48 -9.94
N GLU A 204 -18.67 18.58 -10.68
CA GLU A 204 -17.95 18.62 -11.96
C GLU A 204 -16.45 18.33 -11.73
N ARG A 205 -15.92 17.39 -12.49
CA ARG A 205 -14.52 16.92 -12.39
C ARG A 205 -13.76 17.20 -13.68
N LEU A 206 -12.50 17.57 -13.56
CA LEU A 206 -11.60 17.66 -14.71
C LEU A 206 -11.41 16.28 -15.36
N PRO A 207 -11.17 16.21 -16.68
CA PRO A 207 -10.84 14.96 -17.35
C PRO A 207 -9.63 14.29 -16.69
N PHE A 208 -9.77 13.00 -16.37
CA PHE A 208 -8.78 12.22 -15.60
C PHE A 208 -7.37 12.27 -16.22
N LEU A 209 -7.25 12.15 -17.54
CA LEU A 209 -5.95 12.19 -18.23
C LEU A 209 -5.22 13.52 -18.09
N HIS A 210 -5.96 14.63 -18.00
CA HIS A 210 -5.36 15.95 -17.77
C HIS A 210 -4.78 16.08 -16.36
N VAL A 211 -5.50 15.55 -15.38
CA VAL A 211 -5.04 15.48 -13.99
C VAL A 211 -3.82 14.55 -13.87
N LEU A 212 -3.87 13.38 -14.51
CA LEU A 212 -2.77 12.40 -14.51
C LEU A 212 -1.47 13.01 -15.06
N GLY A 213 -1.54 13.75 -16.19
CA GLY A 213 -0.37 14.41 -16.76
C GLY A 213 0.28 15.42 -15.79
N ARG A 214 -0.53 16.15 -15.00
CA ARG A 214 0.00 17.11 -14.03
C ARG A 214 0.67 16.44 -12.83
N VAL A 215 0.12 15.34 -12.33
CA VAL A 215 0.67 14.65 -11.15
C VAL A 215 1.79 13.65 -11.50
N LEU A 216 1.99 13.35 -12.78
CA LEU A 216 2.94 12.34 -13.28
C LEU A 216 4.35 12.49 -12.69
N PRO A 217 5.01 13.66 -12.66
CA PRO A 217 6.36 13.76 -12.10
C PRO A 217 6.42 13.41 -10.61
N HIS A 218 5.42 13.84 -9.83
CA HIS A 218 5.33 13.55 -8.39
C HIS A 218 4.98 12.09 -8.14
N GLY A 219 4.08 11.54 -8.96
CA GLY A 219 3.74 10.11 -8.94
C GLY A 219 4.93 9.23 -9.28
N THR A 220 5.76 9.61 -10.26
CA THR A 220 6.99 8.89 -10.59
C THR A 220 7.97 8.87 -9.40
N GLY A 221 8.13 9.98 -8.69
CA GLY A 221 8.92 10.02 -7.44
C GLY A 221 8.40 9.04 -6.38
N LEU A 222 7.06 8.98 -6.21
CA LEU A 222 6.41 8.01 -5.33
C LEU A 222 6.64 6.57 -5.79
N ALA A 223 6.48 6.28 -7.10
CA ALA A 223 6.66 4.95 -7.65
C ALA A 223 8.08 4.43 -7.43
N LEU A 224 9.07 5.28 -7.62
CA LEU A 224 10.49 4.93 -7.42
C LEU A 224 10.80 4.60 -5.95
N GLY A 225 10.24 5.34 -4.97
CA GLY A 225 10.29 4.96 -3.56
C GLY A 225 9.51 3.69 -3.27
N GLY A 226 8.32 3.52 -3.86
CA GLY A 226 7.48 2.33 -3.67
C GLY A 226 8.15 1.00 -4.01
N ILE A 227 9.18 1.00 -4.90
CA ILE A 227 9.98 -0.18 -5.25
C ILE A 227 10.65 -0.78 -4.01
N GLY A 228 11.13 0.05 -3.07
CA GLY A 228 11.73 -0.41 -1.82
C GLY A 228 10.77 -1.26 -0.99
N PHE A 229 9.56 -0.77 -0.76
CA PHE A 229 8.52 -1.53 -0.07
C PHE A 229 8.13 -2.81 -0.83
N GLY A 230 7.91 -2.71 -2.14
CA GLY A 230 7.55 -3.86 -2.99
C GLY A 230 8.59 -4.97 -2.95
N THR A 231 9.88 -4.62 -2.95
CA THR A 231 10.99 -5.57 -2.85
C THR A 231 11.01 -6.27 -1.49
N ILE A 232 10.91 -5.52 -0.38
CA ILE A 232 10.85 -6.11 0.97
C ILE A 232 9.62 -7.00 1.10
N ALA A 233 8.43 -6.51 0.73
CA ALA A 233 7.17 -7.22 0.88
C ALA A 233 7.14 -8.56 0.12
N THR A 234 7.82 -8.62 -1.04
CA THR A 234 7.80 -9.80 -1.92
C THR A 234 8.91 -10.78 -1.60
N PHE A 235 10.12 -10.31 -1.32
CA PHE A 235 11.31 -11.16 -1.34
C PHE A 235 12.04 -11.30 -0.02
N ILE A 236 11.66 -10.59 1.04
CA ILE A 236 12.40 -10.64 2.31
C ILE A 236 12.48 -12.05 2.89
N THR A 237 11.44 -12.86 2.74
CA THR A 237 11.41 -14.25 3.21
C THR A 237 12.35 -15.14 2.42
N LEU A 238 12.43 -14.98 1.10
CA LEU A 238 13.35 -15.73 0.24
C LEU A 238 14.80 -15.27 0.44
N TYR A 239 15.03 -13.97 0.67
CA TYR A 239 16.33 -13.43 1.02
C TYR A 239 16.85 -14.01 2.35
N TYR A 240 16.00 -14.08 3.38
CA TYR A 240 16.35 -14.70 4.66
C TYR A 240 16.63 -16.18 4.51
N ALA A 241 15.81 -16.90 3.76
CA ALA A 241 16.01 -18.33 3.49
C ALA A 241 17.32 -18.60 2.75
N SER A 242 17.71 -17.75 1.79
CA SER A 242 18.97 -17.88 1.05
C SER A 242 20.22 -17.68 1.91
N ASN A 243 20.09 -16.97 3.04
CA ASN A 243 21.16 -16.75 4.02
C ASN A 243 21.06 -17.66 5.25
N ALA A 244 20.11 -18.60 5.29
CA ALA A 244 19.79 -19.46 6.43
C ALA A 244 19.50 -18.65 7.72
N TRP A 245 18.82 -17.50 7.58
CA TRP A 245 18.36 -16.65 8.69
C TRP A 245 16.91 -16.91 9.05
N ASP A 246 16.61 -16.75 10.34
CA ASP A 246 15.26 -16.93 10.89
C ASP A 246 14.48 -15.59 10.97
N ASN A 247 13.17 -15.71 11.23
CA ASN A 247 12.31 -14.57 11.58
C ASN A 247 12.15 -13.48 10.50
N ALA A 248 12.21 -13.83 9.23
CA ALA A 248 12.04 -12.90 8.09
C ALA A 248 10.78 -12.02 8.21
N ALA A 249 9.68 -12.57 8.73
CA ALA A 249 8.42 -11.84 8.88
C ALA A 249 8.54 -10.61 9.80
N LEU A 250 9.50 -10.62 10.75
CA LEU A 250 9.76 -9.47 11.62
C LEU A 250 10.25 -8.26 10.83
N CYS A 251 10.90 -8.43 9.68
CA CYS A 251 11.27 -7.30 8.81
C CYS A 251 10.05 -6.51 8.35
N LEU A 252 8.96 -7.20 7.95
CA LEU A 252 7.71 -6.54 7.57
C LEU A 252 7.04 -5.86 8.78
N SER A 253 7.12 -6.48 9.94
CA SER A 253 6.61 -5.88 11.18
C SER A 253 7.38 -4.64 11.58
N LEU A 254 8.72 -4.68 11.52
CA LEU A 254 9.60 -3.55 11.82
C LEU A 254 9.44 -2.43 10.79
N PHE A 255 9.34 -2.77 9.50
CA PHE A 255 9.00 -1.81 8.46
C PHE A 255 7.69 -1.09 8.78
N GLY A 256 6.60 -1.83 9.05
CA GLY A 256 5.30 -1.26 9.34
C GLY A 256 5.26 -0.47 10.65
N ALA A 257 5.89 -0.96 11.71
CA ALA A 257 5.99 -0.27 13.00
C ALA A 257 6.76 1.06 12.86
N SER A 258 7.91 1.05 12.18
CA SER A 258 8.72 2.25 11.90
C SER A 258 7.98 3.23 10.99
N PHE A 259 7.24 2.74 9.99
CA PHE A 259 6.37 3.54 9.14
C PHE A 259 5.30 4.28 9.97
N ILE A 260 4.62 3.57 10.88
CA ILE A 260 3.60 4.17 11.75
C ILE A 260 4.25 5.19 12.71
N LEU A 261 5.37 4.82 13.34
CA LEU A 261 6.10 5.68 14.25
C LEU A 261 6.52 7.00 13.59
N ALA A 262 7.13 6.94 12.41
CA ALA A 262 7.52 8.13 11.64
C ALA A 262 6.32 9.02 11.33
N ARG A 263 5.18 8.43 10.95
CA ARG A 263 3.96 9.17 10.64
C ARG A 263 3.34 9.86 11.86
N LEU A 264 3.37 9.21 13.01
CA LEU A 264 2.88 9.79 14.26
C LEU A 264 3.78 10.93 14.76
N LEU A 265 5.09 10.76 14.70
CA LEU A 265 6.06 11.75 15.20
C LEU A 265 6.21 12.95 14.25
N PHE A 266 6.25 12.71 12.96
CA PHE A 266 6.64 13.70 11.94
C PHE A 266 5.54 14.09 10.96
N GLY A 267 4.28 13.62 11.16
CA GLY A 267 3.16 13.92 10.26
C GLY A 267 2.91 15.42 10.03
N ASN A 268 3.18 16.27 11.04
CA ASN A 268 3.04 17.73 10.94
C ASN A 268 4.23 18.41 10.23
N LEU A 269 5.31 17.71 9.94
CA LEU A 269 6.52 18.29 9.37
C LEU A 269 6.27 18.82 7.95
N ILE A 270 5.39 18.15 7.18
CA ILE A 270 4.99 18.56 5.83
C ILE A 270 4.43 19.99 5.84
N ASN A 271 3.60 20.32 6.83
CA ASN A 271 3.01 21.65 6.95
C ASN A 271 4.03 22.73 7.41
N ARG A 272 5.13 22.32 8.09
CA ARG A 272 6.13 23.24 8.64
C ARG A 272 7.24 23.59 7.65
N ILE A 273 7.75 22.60 6.91
CA ILE A 273 8.93 22.78 6.04
C ILE A 273 8.65 22.48 4.56
N GLY A 274 7.40 22.12 4.21
CA GLY A 274 6.97 21.81 2.83
C GLY A 274 7.17 20.36 2.43
N GLY A 275 6.37 19.91 1.44
CA GLY A 275 6.34 18.50 0.99
C GLY A 275 7.67 18.06 0.37
N PHE A 276 8.24 18.85 -0.54
CA PHE A 276 9.51 18.47 -1.20
C PHE A 276 10.65 18.22 -0.23
N ARG A 277 10.85 19.09 0.78
CA ARG A 277 11.94 18.91 1.77
C ARG A 277 11.76 17.63 2.58
N VAL A 278 10.51 17.36 3.00
CA VAL A 278 10.19 16.13 3.72
C VAL A 278 10.45 14.91 2.84
N ALA A 279 10.00 14.93 1.58
CA ALA A 279 10.20 13.81 0.66
C ALA A 279 11.69 13.55 0.36
N ILE A 280 12.52 14.60 0.23
CA ILE A 280 13.97 14.48 0.04
C ILE A 280 14.61 13.75 1.24
N VAL A 281 14.32 14.19 2.47
CA VAL A 281 14.85 13.55 3.68
C VAL A 281 14.37 12.09 3.75
N CYS A 282 13.08 11.85 3.50
CA CYS A 282 12.47 10.53 3.56
C CYS A 282 13.08 9.55 2.55
N LEU A 283 13.24 9.96 1.28
CA LEU A 283 13.86 9.13 0.24
C LEU A 283 15.36 8.89 0.52
N SER A 284 16.06 9.84 1.15
CA SER A 284 17.45 9.64 1.58
C SER A 284 17.55 8.56 2.66
N VAL A 285 16.65 8.61 3.67
CA VAL A 285 16.60 7.61 4.75
C VAL A 285 16.22 6.25 4.20
N GLU A 286 15.26 6.19 3.30
CA GLU A 286 14.84 4.96 2.61
C GLU A 286 15.98 4.34 1.82
N THR A 287 16.70 5.14 1.02
CA THR A 287 17.87 4.70 0.26
C THR A 287 18.94 4.08 1.18
N LEU A 288 19.22 4.72 2.32
CA LEU A 288 20.15 4.19 3.32
C LEU A 288 19.67 2.86 3.90
N GLY A 289 18.39 2.73 4.20
CA GLY A 289 17.81 1.48 4.69
C GLY A 289 17.93 0.33 3.68
N LEU A 290 17.70 0.61 2.40
CA LEU A 290 17.86 -0.37 1.31
C LEU A 290 19.32 -0.76 1.07
N LEU A 291 20.27 0.18 1.21
CA LEU A 291 21.69 -0.12 1.17
C LEU A 291 22.13 -1.00 2.34
N LEU A 292 21.59 -0.77 3.54
CA LEU A 292 21.83 -1.64 4.70
C LEU A 292 21.33 -3.07 4.44
N LEU A 293 20.15 -3.23 3.82
CA LEU A 293 19.62 -4.54 3.42
C LEU A 293 20.54 -5.23 2.41
N TRP A 294 21.02 -4.49 1.40
CA TRP A 294 21.93 -5.03 0.41
C TRP A 294 23.25 -5.52 1.02
N LEU A 295 23.83 -4.75 1.93
CA LEU A 295 25.14 -5.01 2.55
C LEU A 295 25.03 -5.85 3.83
N ALA A 296 23.85 -6.30 4.25
CA ALA A 296 23.64 -6.95 5.53
C ALA A 296 24.43 -8.27 5.66
N PRO A 297 25.41 -8.36 6.58
CA PRO A 297 26.11 -9.60 6.89
C PRO A 297 25.38 -10.44 7.94
N SER A 298 24.33 -9.89 8.58
CA SER A 298 23.55 -10.56 9.62
C SER A 298 22.08 -10.19 9.53
N GLN A 299 21.23 -11.03 10.12
CA GLN A 299 19.79 -10.81 10.17
C GLN A 299 19.39 -9.53 10.90
N GLU A 300 20.15 -9.14 11.94
CA GLU A 300 19.87 -7.95 12.75
C GLU A 300 20.08 -6.68 11.92
N LEU A 301 21.15 -6.64 11.11
CA LEU A 301 21.38 -5.50 10.21
C LEU A 301 20.32 -5.44 9.10
N ALA A 302 19.88 -6.59 8.59
CA ALA A 302 18.78 -6.64 7.65
C ALA A 302 17.45 -6.14 8.27
N MET A 303 17.16 -6.50 9.53
CA MET A 303 16.01 -5.97 10.29
C MET A 303 16.12 -4.45 10.47
N ALA A 304 17.30 -3.93 10.82
CA ALA A 304 17.55 -2.50 10.95
C ALA A 304 17.35 -1.78 9.59
N GLY A 305 17.82 -2.37 8.49
CA GLY A 305 17.60 -1.87 7.13
C GLY A 305 16.13 -1.80 6.76
N ALA A 306 15.34 -2.85 7.07
CA ALA A 306 13.92 -2.88 6.83
C ALA A 306 13.17 -1.82 7.67
N ALA A 307 13.52 -1.66 8.94
CA ALA A 307 12.96 -0.62 9.82
C ALA A 307 13.26 0.79 9.29
N LEU A 308 14.50 1.04 8.88
CA LEU A 308 14.92 2.33 8.35
C LEU A 308 14.23 2.65 7.01
N THR A 309 14.07 1.64 6.14
CA THR A 309 13.31 1.76 4.89
C THR A 309 11.85 2.14 5.15
N GLY A 310 11.19 1.47 6.12
CA GLY A 310 9.81 1.79 6.51
C GLY A 310 9.65 3.20 7.09
N PHE A 311 10.61 3.62 7.92
CA PHE A 311 10.67 4.97 8.47
C PHE A 311 10.79 6.02 7.36
N GLY A 312 11.71 5.81 6.42
CA GLY A 312 11.94 6.70 5.27
C GLY A 312 10.72 6.76 4.36
N PHE A 313 10.15 5.63 3.96
CA PHE A 313 9.02 5.59 3.05
C PHE A 313 7.73 6.22 3.60
N SER A 314 7.58 6.30 4.92
CA SER A 314 6.33 6.66 5.60
C SER A 314 5.70 7.98 5.12
N LEU A 315 6.49 9.03 4.98
CA LEU A 315 5.97 10.36 4.61
C LEU A 315 6.14 10.69 3.11
N VAL A 316 6.73 9.81 2.30
CA VAL A 316 6.90 10.04 0.85
C VAL A 316 5.54 10.25 0.18
N PHE A 317 4.57 9.35 0.45
CA PHE A 317 3.23 9.48 -0.13
C PHE A 317 2.53 10.80 0.22
N PRO A 318 2.37 11.21 1.49
CA PRO A 318 1.70 12.46 1.81
C PRO A 318 2.53 13.69 1.41
N ALA A 319 3.85 13.63 1.45
CA ALA A 319 4.72 14.75 1.12
C ALA A 319 4.66 15.12 -0.36
N LEU A 320 4.90 14.16 -1.26
CA LEU A 320 4.74 14.39 -2.70
C LEU A 320 3.28 14.54 -3.12
N GLY A 321 2.35 13.92 -2.38
CA GLY A 321 0.92 14.04 -2.61
C GLY A 321 0.38 15.46 -2.41
N VAL A 322 0.83 16.17 -1.38
CA VAL A 322 0.48 17.58 -1.16
C VAL A 322 0.95 18.43 -2.34
N GLU A 323 2.18 18.25 -2.79
CA GLU A 323 2.74 18.98 -3.94
C GLU A 323 1.95 18.67 -5.23
N ALA A 324 1.62 17.40 -5.46
CA ALA A 324 0.83 16.96 -6.62
C ALA A 324 -0.59 17.55 -6.63
N VAL A 325 -1.26 17.56 -5.47
CA VAL A 325 -2.63 18.08 -5.32
C VAL A 325 -2.69 19.60 -5.51
N ASN A 326 -1.63 20.33 -5.17
CA ASN A 326 -1.55 21.78 -5.37
C ASN A 326 -1.43 22.18 -6.85
N LEU A 327 -1.17 21.25 -7.76
CA LEU A 327 -1.13 21.49 -9.21
C LEU A 327 -2.51 21.57 -9.88
N VAL A 328 -3.58 21.26 -9.14
CA VAL A 328 -4.94 21.20 -9.68
C VAL A 328 -5.90 22.06 -8.87
N PRO A 329 -7.00 22.57 -9.49
CA PRO A 329 -8.05 23.28 -8.78
C PRO A 329 -8.66 22.47 -7.65
N ALA A 330 -9.21 23.17 -6.65
CA ALA A 330 -9.81 22.54 -5.45
C ALA A 330 -10.89 21.50 -5.77
N SER A 331 -11.70 21.70 -6.82
CA SER A 331 -12.72 20.78 -7.32
C SER A 331 -12.17 19.44 -7.83
N SER A 332 -10.89 19.39 -8.25
CA SER A 332 -10.23 18.22 -8.84
C SER A 332 -9.22 17.55 -7.91
N ARG A 333 -9.09 18.00 -6.66
CA ARG A 333 -8.11 17.45 -5.70
C ARG A 333 -8.33 15.97 -5.42
N GLY A 334 -9.59 15.52 -5.34
CA GLY A 334 -9.89 14.10 -5.17
C GLY A 334 -9.43 13.24 -6.35
N ALA A 335 -9.64 13.73 -7.59
CA ALA A 335 -9.14 13.07 -8.80
C ALA A 335 -7.61 13.04 -8.84
N ALA A 336 -6.93 14.11 -8.35
CA ALA A 336 -5.48 14.15 -8.27
C ALA A 336 -4.92 13.12 -7.28
N VAL A 337 -5.52 12.96 -6.10
CA VAL A 337 -5.12 11.91 -5.14
C VAL A 337 -5.32 10.53 -5.75
N GLY A 338 -6.44 10.28 -6.43
CA GLY A 338 -6.70 9.03 -7.13
C GLY A 338 -5.66 8.72 -8.22
N ALA A 339 -5.40 9.70 -9.11
CA ALA A 339 -4.40 9.58 -10.16
C ALA A 339 -2.98 9.40 -9.60
N TYR A 340 -2.63 10.09 -8.54
CA TYR A 340 -1.35 9.97 -7.85
C TYR A 340 -1.17 8.58 -7.21
N SER A 341 -2.22 8.03 -6.61
CA SER A 341 -2.18 6.70 -6.00
C SER A 341 -1.95 5.56 -7.01
N LEU A 342 -2.27 5.76 -8.30
CA LEU A 342 -1.99 4.76 -9.34
C LEU A 342 -0.50 4.43 -9.47
N PHE A 343 0.38 5.40 -9.15
CA PHE A 343 1.82 5.21 -9.29
C PHE A 343 2.38 4.24 -8.25
N ILE A 344 1.83 4.18 -7.04
CA ILE A 344 2.25 3.17 -6.05
C ILE A 344 1.76 1.77 -6.47
N ASP A 345 0.54 1.63 -6.96
CA ASP A 345 0.03 0.34 -7.43
C ASP A 345 0.84 -0.17 -8.63
N MET A 346 1.16 0.73 -9.58
CA MET A 346 2.01 0.41 -10.73
C MET A 346 3.41 -0.04 -10.28
N SER A 347 4.00 0.67 -9.33
CA SER A 347 5.30 0.33 -8.76
C SER A 347 5.28 -1.09 -8.17
N LEU A 348 4.32 -1.38 -7.29
CA LEU A 348 4.20 -2.68 -6.64
C LEU A 348 3.85 -3.80 -7.64
N GLY A 349 3.06 -3.48 -8.68
CA GLY A 349 2.73 -4.42 -9.75
C GLY A 349 3.92 -4.83 -10.61
N ILE A 350 4.88 -3.93 -10.83
CA ILE A 350 6.06 -4.18 -11.67
C ILE A 350 7.23 -4.74 -10.85
N THR A 351 7.36 -4.36 -9.59
CA THR A 351 8.51 -4.69 -8.75
C THR A 351 8.73 -6.20 -8.61
N GLY A 352 7.67 -7.00 -8.43
CA GLY A 352 7.81 -8.44 -8.20
C GLY A 352 8.52 -9.17 -9.34
N PRO A 353 8.02 -9.13 -10.59
CA PRO A 353 8.65 -9.77 -11.73
C PRO A 353 10.07 -9.25 -12.02
N VAL A 354 10.27 -7.92 -11.92
CA VAL A 354 11.58 -7.31 -12.17
C VAL A 354 12.60 -7.72 -11.12
N ALA A 355 12.26 -7.58 -9.83
CA ALA A 355 13.14 -8.01 -8.75
C ALA A 355 13.36 -9.53 -8.76
N GLY A 356 12.32 -10.31 -9.14
CA GLY A 356 12.46 -11.77 -9.31
C GLY A 356 13.45 -12.15 -10.40
N ALA A 357 13.46 -11.42 -11.52
CA ALA A 357 14.45 -11.62 -12.59
C ALA A 357 15.88 -11.26 -12.14
N ILE A 358 16.02 -10.16 -11.38
CA ILE A 358 17.31 -9.76 -10.79
C ILE A 358 17.77 -10.83 -9.80
N ALA A 359 16.89 -11.31 -8.93
CA ALA A 359 17.21 -12.37 -7.96
C ALA A 359 17.68 -13.66 -8.64
N ALA A 360 17.06 -14.05 -9.75
CA ALA A 360 17.42 -15.24 -10.51
C ALA A 360 18.81 -15.14 -11.17
N GLY A 361 19.22 -13.93 -11.60
CA GLY A 361 20.51 -13.72 -12.25
C GLY A 361 21.67 -13.35 -11.31
N TYR A 362 21.37 -12.59 -10.25
CA TYR A 362 22.37 -11.94 -9.39
C TYR A 362 22.21 -12.25 -7.90
N GLY A 363 21.25 -13.09 -7.52
CA GLY A 363 20.95 -13.43 -6.14
C GLY A 363 20.03 -12.43 -5.41
N PHE A 364 19.49 -12.85 -4.27
CA PHE A 364 18.46 -12.08 -3.55
C PHE A 364 18.97 -10.77 -2.94
N SER A 365 20.27 -10.63 -2.61
CA SER A 365 20.80 -9.35 -2.11
C SER A 365 20.76 -8.24 -3.18
N ALA A 366 20.99 -8.56 -4.44
CA ALA A 366 21.03 -7.61 -5.55
C ALA A 366 19.71 -6.85 -5.76
N ILE A 367 18.57 -7.42 -5.35
CA ILE A 367 17.26 -6.75 -5.45
C ILE A 367 17.18 -5.51 -4.56
N PHE A 368 17.88 -5.49 -3.43
CA PHE A 368 17.88 -4.33 -2.54
C PHE A 368 18.79 -3.22 -3.08
N LEU A 369 19.87 -3.57 -3.79
CA LEU A 369 20.66 -2.57 -4.54
C LEU A 369 19.80 -1.94 -5.66
N PHE A 370 19.07 -2.76 -6.43
CA PHE A 370 18.12 -2.26 -7.43
C PHE A 370 17.11 -1.28 -6.81
N ALA A 371 16.52 -1.64 -5.67
CA ALA A 371 15.57 -0.80 -4.97
C ALA A 371 16.22 0.49 -4.43
N ALA A 372 17.47 0.42 -3.93
CA ALA A 372 18.22 1.58 -3.48
C ALA A 372 18.53 2.56 -4.64
N VAL A 373 18.91 2.03 -5.80
CA VAL A 373 19.11 2.85 -7.02
C VAL A 373 17.81 3.52 -7.45
N ALA A 374 16.69 2.81 -7.40
CA ALA A 374 15.37 3.38 -7.72
C ALA A 374 14.98 4.49 -6.72
N ALA A 375 15.12 4.26 -5.42
CA ALA A 375 14.86 5.27 -4.39
C ALA A 375 15.78 6.50 -4.55
N CYS A 376 17.06 6.30 -4.87
CA CYS A 376 18.01 7.36 -5.18
C CYS A 376 17.61 8.15 -6.45
N ALA A 377 17.11 7.48 -7.48
CA ALA A 377 16.56 8.16 -8.66
C ALA A 377 15.31 8.98 -8.31
N GLY A 378 14.42 8.45 -7.43
CA GLY A 378 13.28 9.17 -6.87
C GLY A 378 13.71 10.41 -6.07
N LEU A 379 14.77 10.30 -5.27
CA LEU A 379 15.41 11.41 -4.55
C LEU A 379 15.90 12.48 -5.53
N GLY A 380 16.65 12.10 -6.56
CA GLY A 380 17.16 13.01 -7.61
C GLY A 380 16.04 13.73 -8.34
N LEU A 381 14.98 13.01 -8.73
CA LEU A 381 13.79 13.59 -9.35
C LEU A 381 13.08 14.58 -8.41
N THR A 382 12.91 14.22 -7.14
CA THR A 382 12.26 15.08 -6.14
C THR A 382 13.08 16.36 -5.90
N PHE A 383 14.41 16.24 -5.85
CA PHE A 383 15.31 17.40 -5.72
C PHE A 383 15.24 18.31 -6.95
N TYR A 384 15.19 17.74 -8.15
CA TYR A 384 14.98 18.50 -9.39
C TYR A 384 13.66 19.29 -9.37
N LEU A 385 12.55 18.62 -8.99
CA LEU A 385 11.23 19.24 -8.88
C LEU A 385 11.22 20.36 -7.84
N TYR A 386 11.88 20.15 -6.69
CA TYR A 386 12.04 21.18 -5.66
C TYR A 386 12.76 22.42 -6.19
N ARG A 387 13.88 22.23 -6.88
CA ARG A 387 14.63 23.34 -7.51
C ARG A 387 13.80 24.08 -8.51
N ARG A 388 13.08 23.36 -9.37
CA ARG A 388 12.20 23.96 -10.38
C ARG A 388 11.05 24.74 -9.75
N ALA A 389 10.43 24.24 -8.69
CA ALA A 389 9.39 24.96 -7.97
C ALA A 389 9.91 26.23 -7.31
N ALA A 390 11.12 26.21 -6.77
CA ALA A 390 11.78 27.38 -6.16
C ALA A 390 12.21 28.46 -7.19
N SER A 391 12.40 28.12 -8.46
CA SER A 391 12.76 29.04 -9.53
C SER A 391 11.56 29.73 -10.20
N LEU A 392 10.34 29.26 -9.95
CA LEU A 392 9.13 29.92 -10.45
C LEU A 392 8.81 31.14 -9.56
N PRO A 393 8.52 32.34 -10.13
CA PRO A 393 8.08 33.48 -9.34
C PRO A 393 6.81 33.09 -8.56
N PRO A 394 6.65 33.60 -7.32
CA PRO A 394 5.45 33.37 -6.55
C PRO A 394 4.23 33.71 -7.40
N ALA A 395 3.28 32.79 -7.49
CA ALA A 395 2.04 33.05 -8.22
C ALA A 395 1.41 34.31 -7.65
N GLN A 396 1.41 35.39 -8.43
CA GLN A 396 0.63 36.59 -8.09
C GLN A 396 -0.81 36.11 -7.92
N ASP A 397 -1.35 36.31 -6.73
CA ASP A 397 -2.78 36.17 -6.44
C ASP A 397 -3.55 36.88 -7.56
N LYS A 398 -4.10 36.13 -8.48
CA LYS A 398 -5.17 36.63 -9.32
C LYS A 398 -6.44 36.62 -8.48
N LEU A 399 -6.49 37.59 -7.56
CA LEU A 399 -7.74 38.18 -7.10
C LEU A 399 -8.35 38.89 -8.32
N VAL A 400 -9.31 38.29 -8.96
CA VAL A 400 -10.49 38.93 -9.56
C VAL A 400 -11.64 37.91 -9.48
#